data_234c555528b7f568f4c4a38a776c443a
#
_entry.id   234c555528b7f568f4c4a38a776c443a
#
_cell.length_a   1.000
_cell.length_b   1.000
_cell.length_c   1.000
_cell.angle_alpha   90.00
_cell.angle_beta   90.00
_cell.angle_gamma   90.00
#
_symmetry.space_group_name_H-M   'P 1'
#
loop_
_entity.id
_entity.type
_entity.pdbx_description
1 polymer ?
#
loop_
_entity_poly.entity_id
_entity_poly.type
_entity_poly.pdbx_seq_one_letter_code
_entity_poly.pdbx_strand_id
1 'polypeptide(L)'
;ALVFAAAYLDEWIGLVGIIGAFFAGIILTRYIPAVSPLMNRIEFVGNALFIPYFLIGVGMMINLRGFTSWYSIWVAMVMIVVAILSKWIAAWVMQKHFGLSQRSRNMIFGLSSAKAAATLAAVLIGYKVGLFDAAIFNGAILMILVTCTVSAFVTEEAAKEIALGAMSGEGGASVPDDAEKILIPISNPLTTDLLVNLALIMKNPRLKVPLCLLNVINDARQDNPSARKISENTLLHASKIVTAADTPVETISRYDMNVAAGIIHTIKEKGISEVLLGLHYKANIADTFLGIKAETLLKGSSKMVLIAKMQIPANTITRIVLVVPEKAEYETGFAKWVNRIANMASQLGCRVIFYGQSATLMQIKGRLLEANSNIRAEFQIMDKWGDILMLTGVVLDDDLFVIVSSRPASVSYNPDFEKLPSFLSRYFSGNNIVVLYPEQFGEEGELTFFSDPLAINVRQNHEFITHIRNYLRSFFSRGFFLKKRNKKTI
;
A
#
# COMPACT_ATOMS: atom_id res chain seq x y z
N ALA A 1 -21.75 25.75 0.62
CA ALA A 1 -22.51 26.99 0.41
C ALA A 1 -21.81 27.89 -0.62
N LEU A 2 -20.53 28.31 -0.43
CA LEU A 2 -19.82 29.24 -1.35
C LEU A 2 -19.75 28.74 -2.80
N VAL A 3 -19.45 27.46 -3.02
CA VAL A 3 -19.39 26.86 -4.36
C VAL A 3 -20.75 26.92 -5.06
N PHE A 4 -21.85 26.64 -4.34
CA PHE A 4 -23.20 26.73 -4.89
C PHE A 4 -23.63 28.18 -5.14
N ALA A 5 -23.23 29.12 -4.27
CA ALA A 5 -23.48 30.54 -4.50
C ALA A 5 -22.76 31.06 -5.74
N ALA A 6 -21.51 30.65 -5.94
CA ALA A 6 -20.73 31.00 -7.14
C ALA A 6 -21.35 30.40 -8.41
N ALA A 7 -21.81 29.15 -8.36
CA ALA A 7 -22.50 28.50 -9.47
C ALA A 7 -23.82 29.25 -9.82
N TYR A 8 -24.58 29.67 -8.82
CA TYR A 8 -25.82 30.42 -9.01
C TYR A 8 -25.58 31.82 -9.60
N LEU A 9 -24.51 32.50 -9.15
CA LEU A 9 -24.13 33.79 -9.71
C LEU A 9 -23.72 33.68 -11.19
N ASP A 10 -23.01 32.62 -11.56
CA ASP A 10 -22.66 32.35 -12.95
C ASP A 10 -23.89 32.13 -13.83
N GLU A 11 -24.87 31.36 -13.36
CA GLU A 11 -26.13 31.15 -14.08
C GLU A 11 -26.89 32.49 -14.27
N TRP A 12 -26.86 33.36 -13.28
CA TRP A 12 -27.51 34.67 -13.35
C TRP A 12 -26.85 35.60 -14.40
N ILE A 13 -25.55 35.46 -14.65
CA ILE A 13 -24.79 36.17 -15.67
C ILE A 13 -24.95 35.53 -17.06
N GLY A 14 -25.65 34.39 -17.18
CA GLY A 14 -25.82 33.64 -18.43
C GLY A 14 -24.70 32.68 -18.76
N LEU A 15 -23.80 32.41 -17.79
CA LEU A 15 -22.75 31.40 -17.89
C LEU A 15 -23.23 30.07 -17.31
N VAL A 16 -22.49 29.02 -17.60
CA VAL A 16 -22.80 27.70 -17.07
C VAL A 16 -22.27 27.60 -15.63
N GLY A 17 -23.14 27.32 -14.64
CA GLY A 17 -22.82 27.33 -13.21
C GLY A 17 -21.65 26.42 -12.79
N ILE A 18 -21.23 25.48 -13.66
CA ILE A 18 -20.03 24.66 -13.45
C ILE A 18 -18.74 25.50 -13.44
N ILE A 19 -18.68 26.58 -14.24
CA ILE A 19 -17.52 27.46 -14.33
C ILE A 19 -17.32 28.18 -13.01
N GLY A 20 -18.37 28.77 -12.45
CA GLY A 20 -18.31 29.44 -11.14
C GLY A 20 -17.97 28.49 -10.00
N ALA A 21 -18.57 27.30 -10.01
CA ALA A 21 -18.19 26.27 -9.05
C ALA A 21 -16.71 25.90 -9.10
N PHE A 22 -16.15 25.78 -10.31
CA PHE A 22 -14.75 25.46 -10.53
C PHE A 22 -13.81 26.59 -10.05
N PHE A 23 -14.08 27.84 -10.40
CA PHE A 23 -13.29 28.97 -9.92
C PHE A 23 -13.38 29.14 -8.40
N ALA A 24 -14.58 28.97 -7.82
CA ALA A 24 -14.73 28.97 -6.37
C ALA A 24 -13.89 27.85 -5.71
N GLY A 25 -13.82 26.67 -6.33
CA GLY A 25 -12.99 25.56 -5.87
C GLY A 25 -11.50 25.91 -5.87
N ILE A 26 -10.99 26.49 -6.97
CA ILE A 26 -9.58 26.92 -7.08
C ILE A 26 -9.23 27.94 -5.98
N ILE A 27 -10.09 28.94 -5.76
CA ILE A 27 -9.85 29.98 -4.76
C ILE A 27 -9.85 29.37 -3.35
N LEU A 28 -10.78 28.47 -3.07
CA LEU A 28 -10.90 27.82 -1.75
C LEU A 28 -9.74 26.86 -1.47
N THR A 29 -9.13 26.23 -2.47
CA THR A 29 -7.98 25.33 -2.30
C THR A 29 -6.80 26.04 -1.65
N ARG A 30 -6.65 27.35 -1.85
CA ARG A 30 -5.61 28.15 -1.19
C ARG A 30 -5.81 28.28 0.33
N TYR A 31 -7.05 28.25 0.80
CA TYR A 31 -7.42 28.47 2.20
C TYR A 31 -7.71 27.18 2.97
N ILE A 32 -8.00 26.11 2.26
CA ILE A 32 -8.32 24.79 2.86
C ILE A 32 -7.15 23.84 2.59
N PRO A 33 -6.33 23.51 3.62
CA PRO A 33 -5.27 22.53 3.44
C PRO A 33 -5.84 21.18 2.96
N ALA A 34 -5.10 20.50 2.08
CA ALA A 34 -5.48 19.19 1.55
C ALA A 34 -5.70 18.16 2.67
N VAL A 35 -4.92 18.29 3.76
CA VAL A 35 -5.04 17.46 4.96
C VAL A 35 -5.76 18.26 6.05
N SER A 36 -7.09 18.27 6.01
CA SER A 36 -7.90 18.95 7.03
C SER A 36 -9.22 18.19 7.28
N PRO A 37 -9.79 18.28 8.50
CA PRO A 37 -11.11 17.68 8.78
C PRO A 37 -12.22 18.21 7.87
N LEU A 38 -12.08 19.46 7.41
CA LEU A 38 -13.03 20.09 6.49
C LEU A 38 -12.92 19.48 5.09
N MET A 39 -11.68 19.29 4.59
CA MET A 39 -11.44 18.67 3.28
C MET A 39 -11.98 17.24 3.25
N ASN A 40 -11.71 16.44 4.28
CA ASN A 40 -12.23 15.06 4.38
C ASN A 40 -13.77 15.02 4.35
N ARG A 41 -14.45 15.99 4.98
CA ARG A 41 -15.93 16.08 4.93
C ARG A 41 -16.44 16.46 3.55
N ILE A 42 -15.77 17.39 2.87
CA ILE A 42 -16.12 17.82 1.50
C ILE A 42 -15.94 16.64 0.55
N GLU A 43 -14.81 15.93 0.65
CA GLU A 43 -14.49 14.78 -0.16
C GLU A 43 -15.48 13.62 0.10
N PHE A 44 -15.78 13.33 1.36
CA PHE A 44 -16.78 12.32 1.72
C PHE A 44 -18.15 12.62 1.08
N VAL A 45 -18.66 13.86 1.23
CA VAL A 45 -19.95 14.25 0.64
C VAL A 45 -19.91 14.22 -0.88
N GLY A 46 -18.79 14.64 -1.48
CA GLY A 46 -18.57 14.55 -2.93
C GLY A 46 -18.64 13.13 -3.44
N ASN A 47 -17.87 12.24 -2.85
CA ASN A 47 -17.74 10.85 -3.27
C ASN A 47 -18.97 9.99 -2.91
N ALA A 48 -19.56 10.21 -1.74
CA ALA A 48 -20.71 9.40 -1.28
C ALA A 48 -22.05 9.83 -1.86
N LEU A 49 -22.23 11.12 -2.21
CA LEU A 49 -23.51 11.64 -2.63
C LEU A 49 -23.47 12.22 -4.06
N PHE A 50 -22.64 13.24 -4.30
CA PHE A 50 -22.72 13.99 -5.55
C PHE A 50 -22.25 13.21 -6.78
N ILE A 51 -21.13 12.49 -6.69
CA ILE A 51 -20.59 11.73 -7.81
C ILE A 51 -21.50 10.57 -8.20
N PRO A 52 -21.99 9.70 -7.29
CA PRO A 52 -22.96 8.65 -7.66
C PRO A 52 -24.25 9.20 -8.25
N TYR A 53 -24.80 10.27 -7.66
CA TYR A 53 -26.02 10.89 -8.16
C TYR A 53 -25.88 11.44 -9.58
N PHE A 54 -24.74 12.10 -9.85
CA PHE A 54 -24.39 12.58 -11.18
C PHE A 54 -24.25 11.44 -12.18
N LEU A 55 -23.53 10.38 -11.82
CA LEU A 55 -23.31 9.23 -12.71
C LEU A 55 -24.60 8.47 -13.03
N ILE A 56 -25.49 8.30 -12.03
CA ILE A 56 -26.82 7.69 -12.24
C ILE A 56 -27.66 8.58 -13.16
N GLY A 57 -27.69 9.88 -12.90
CA GLY A 57 -28.44 10.84 -13.72
C GLY A 57 -28.01 10.85 -15.18
N VAL A 58 -26.69 10.81 -15.42
CA VAL A 58 -26.17 10.71 -16.80
C VAL A 58 -26.45 9.34 -17.39
N GLY A 59 -26.30 8.25 -16.61
CA GLY A 59 -26.62 6.89 -17.05
C GLY A 59 -28.06 6.74 -17.55
N MET A 60 -29.01 7.41 -16.90
CA MET A 60 -30.43 7.43 -17.33
C MET A 60 -30.66 8.19 -18.65
N MET A 61 -29.77 9.09 -19.03
CA MET A 61 -29.86 9.84 -20.28
C MET A 61 -29.34 9.05 -21.49
N ILE A 62 -28.65 7.93 -21.26
CA ILE A 62 -28.09 7.10 -22.34
C ILE A 62 -29.21 6.43 -23.11
N ASN A 63 -29.29 6.72 -24.39
CA ASN A 63 -30.22 6.05 -25.29
C ASN A 63 -29.50 4.88 -26.00
N LEU A 64 -29.67 3.67 -25.45
CA LEU A 64 -29.06 2.45 -26.02
C LEU A 64 -29.55 2.17 -27.44
N ARG A 65 -30.77 2.59 -27.81
CA ARG A 65 -31.31 2.43 -29.18
C ARG A 65 -30.59 3.34 -30.21
N GLY A 66 -29.96 4.43 -29.74
CA GLY A 66 -29.14 5.32 -30.56
C GLY A 66 -27.88 4.67 -31.15
N PHE A 67 -27.41 3.57 -30.52
CA PHE A 67 -26.25 2.81 -31.05
C PHE A 67 -26.59 1.88 -32.21
N THR A 68 -27.84 1.75 -32.61
CA THR A 68 -28.25 0.93 -33.76
C THR A 68 -27.94 1.62 -35.10
N SER A 69 -27.73 2.93 -35.11
CA SER A 69 -27.36 3.68 -36.32
C SER A 69 -25.88 3.49 -36.66
N TRP A 70 -25.57 3.12 -37.91
CA TRP A 70 -24.20 3.03 -38.41
C TRP A 70 -23.41 4.32 -38.26
N TYR A 71 -24.06 5.47 -38.38
CA TYR A 71 -23.48 6.78 -38.16
C TYR A 71 -23.01 6.97 -36.72
N SER A 72 -23.83 6.63 -35.71
CA SER A 72 -23.45 6.75 -34.30
C SER A 72 -22.27 5.86 -33.94
N ILE A 73 -22.20 4.63 -34.49
CA ILE A 73 -21.08 3.71 -34.27
C ILE A 73 -19.79 4.30 -34.88
N TRP A 74 -19.89 4.84 -36.10
CA TRP A 74 -18.75 5.48 -36.77
C TRP A 74 -18.21 6.68 -35.98
N VAL A 75 -19.09 7.58 -35.52
CA VAL A 75 -18.73 8.73 -34.69
C VAL A 75 -18.04 8.27 -33.40
N ALA A 76 -18.59 7.29 -32.70
CA ALA A 76 -17.98 6.74 -31.50
C ALA A 76 -16.59 6.14 -31.76
N MET A 77 -16.43 5.40 -32.87
CA MET A 77 -15.14 4.80 -33.25
C MET A 77 -14.09 5.87 -33.52
N VAL A 78 -14.43 6.90 -34.29
CA VAL A 78 -13.52 8.03 -34.54
C VAL A 78 -13.13 8.72 -33.25
N MET A 79 -14.08 9.01 -32.37
CA MET A 79 -13.81 9.65 -31.07
C MET A 79 -12.87 8.80 -30.22
N ILE A 80 -13.06 7.49 -30.16
CA ILE A 80 -12.20 6.56 -29.40
C ILE A 80 -10.77 6.57 -29.96
N VAL A 81 -10.64 6.41 -31.28
CA VAL A 81 -9.33 6.36 -31.94
C VAL A 81 -8.57 7.67 -31.74
N VAL A 82 -9.21 8.81 -31.97
CA VAL A 82 -8.60 10.14 -31.77
C VAL A 82 -8.21 10.36 -30.29
N ALA A 83 -9.07 9.96 -29.35
CA ALA A 83 -8.79 10.11 -27.93
C ALA A 83 -7.57 9.28 -27.49
N ILE A 84 -7.46 8.03 -27.93
CA ILE A 84 -6.34 7.14 -27.60
C ILE A 84 -5.05 7.62 -28.29
N LEU A 85 -5.10 7.90 -29.60
CA LEU A 85 -3.92 8.33 -30.35
C LEU A 85 -3.35 9.65 -29.84
N SER A 86 -4.20 10.64 -29.55
CA SER A 86 -3.74 11.93 -29.03
C SER A 86 -2.95 11.79 -27.71
N LYS A 87 -3.41 10.93 -26.82
CA LYS A 87 -2.76 10.67 -25.54
C LYS A 87 -1.49 9.82 -25.69
N TRP A 88 -1.52 8.86 -26.60
CA TRP A 88 -0.34 8.06 -26.90
C TRP A 88 0.79 8.91 -27.51
N ILE A 89 0.45 9.80 -28.46
CA ILE A 89 1.42 10.73 -29.07
C ILE A 89 1.98 11.66 -27.99
N ALA A 90 1.13 12.23 -27.12
CA ALA A 90 1.59 13.10 -26.04
C ALA A 90 2.56 12.37 -25.09
N ALA A 91 2.25 11.14 -24.67
CA ALA A 91 3.13 10.35 -23.83
C ALA A 91 4.45 9.98 -24.54
N TRP A 92 4.41 9.72 -25.83
CA TRP A 92 5.61 9.45 -26.64
C TRP A 92 6.51 10.68 -26.78
N VAL A 93 5.93 11.86 -27.02
CA VAL A 93 6.68 13.14 -27.07
C VAL A 93 7.35 13.42 -25.73
N MET A 94 6.62 13.23 -24.61
CA MET A 94 7.17 13.37 -23.26
C MET A 94 8.33 12.41 -23.02
N GLN A 95 8.17 11.14 -23.41
CA GLN A 95 9.24 10.16 -23.32
C GLN A 95 10.51 10.62 -24.05
N LYS A 96 10.36 11.09 -25.28
CA LYS A 96 11.49 11.50 -26.13
C LYS A 96 12.15 12.78 -25.62
N HIS A 97 11.36 13.73 -25.11
CA HIS A 97 11.87 15.02 -24.63
C HIS A 97 12.61 14.92 -23.30
N PHE A 98 12.10 14.11 -22.37
CA PHE A 98 12.66 13.94 -21.02
C PHE A 98 13.52 12.67 -20.83
N GLY A 99 13.73 11.89 -21.89
CA GLY A 99 14.53 10.65 -21.80
C GLY A 99 13.93 9.58 -20.87
N LEU A 100 12.59 9.56 -20.73
CA LEU A 100 11.90 8.65 -19.81
C LEU A 100 11.93 7.19 -20.28
N SER A 101 11.83 6.25 -19.35
CA SER A 101 11.73 4.82 -19.69
C SER A 101 10.40 4.50 -20.41
N GLN A 102 10.37 3.37 -21.12
CA GLN A 102 9.15 2.90 -21.76
C GLN A 102 8.04 2.61 -20.74
N ARG A 103 8.41 2.12 -19.55
CA ARG A 103 7.49 1.87 -18.43
C ARG A 103 6.83 3.18 -17.97
N SER A 104 7.63 4.25 -17.79
CA SER A 104 7.14 5.59 -17.42
C SER A 104 6.21 6.17 -18.48
N ARG A 105 6.50 5.98 -19.78
CA ARG A 105 5.61 6.40 -20.88
C ARG A 105 4.25 5.71 -20.78
N ASN A 106 4.23 4.38 -20.59
CA ASN A 106 2.99 3.61 -20.48
C ASN A 106 2.17 4.07 -19.26
N MET A 107 2.83 4.39 -18.15
CA MET A 107 2.19 4.96 -16.97
C MET A 107 1.56 6.33 -17.26
N ILE A 108 2.29 7.25 -17.91
CA ILE A 108 1.78 8.57 -18.31
C ILE A 108 0.60 8.43 -19.25
N PHE A 109 0.70 7.54 -20.26
CA PHE A 109 -0.39 7.26 -21.19
C PHE A 109 -1.62 6.72 -20.45
N GLY A 110 -1.45 5.71 -19.59
CA GLY A 110 -2.53 5.14 -18.83
C GLY A 110 -3.26 6.18 -17.97
N LEU A 111 -2.54 6.87 -17.10
CA LEU A 111 -3.11 7.88 -16.20
C LEU A 111 -3.77 9.05 -16.94
N SER A 112 -3.20 9.49 -18.07
CA SER A 112 -3.76 10.61 -18.86
C SER A 112 -4.94 10.22 -19.73
N SER A 113 -5.15 8.92 -19.98
CA SER A 113 -6.23 8.42 -20.85
C SER A 113 -7.56 8.28 -20.11
N ALA A 114 -7.55 8.16 -18.79
CA ALA A 114 -8.76 8.13 -17.98
C ALA A 114 -9.48 9.47 -18.09
N LYS A 115 -10.66 9.46 -18.71
CA LYS A 115 -11.56 10.62 -18.82
C LYS A 115 -12.86 10.23 -18.13
N ALA A 116 -13.26 11.01 -17.13
CA ALA A 116 -14.46 10.68 -16.36
C ALA A 116 -15.42 11.88 -16.27
N ALA A 117 -15.76 12.32 -15.08
CA ALA A 117 -16.82 13.24 -14.77
C ALA A 117 -16.72 14.58 -15.54
N ALA A 118 -15.54 15.19 -15.68
CA ALA A 118 -15.39 16.49 -16.34
C ALA A 118 -15.73 16.40 -17.83
N THR A 119 -15.26 15.36 -18.54
CA THR A 119 -15.59 15.16 -19.97
C THR A 119 -17.07 14.90 -20.15
N LEU A 120 -17.66 14.08 -19.26
CA LEU A 120 -19.06 13.76 -19.30
C LEU A 120 -19.94 15.01 -19.04
N ALA A 121 -19.56 15.85 -18.08
CA ALA A 121 -20.23 17.12 -17.80
C ALA A 121 -20.17 18.08 -18.99
N ALA A 122 -18.99 18.24 -19.62
CA ALA A 122 -18.84 19.11 -20.78
C ALA A 122 -19.68 18.66 -21.98
N VAL A 123 -19.71 17.34 -22.25
CA VAL A 123 -20.53 16.77 -23.34
C VAL A 123 -22.01 16.87 -23.05
N LEU A 124 -22.43 16.68 -21.78
CA LEU A 124 -23.82 16.85 -21.36
C LEU A 124 -24.30 18.30 -21.55
N ILE A 125 -23.47 19.27 -21.20
CA ILE A 125 -23.78 20.69 -21.40
C ILE A 125 -23.89 20.98 -22.89
N GLY A 126 -22.93 20.57 -23.70
CA GLY A 126 -22.98 20.75 -25.15
C GLY A 126 -24.23 20.15 -25.79
N TYR A 127 -24.69 18.98 -25.28
CA TYR A 127 -25.94 18.35 -25.72
C TYR A 127 -27.17 19.18 -25.30
N LYS A 128 -27.22 19.67 -24.05
CA LYS A 128 -28.35 20.49 -23.54
C LYS A 128 -28.47 21.84 -24.26
N VAL A 129 -27.37 22.45 -24.63
CA VAL A 129 -27.34 23.73 -25.36
C VAL A 129 -27.56 23.53 -26.87
N GLY A 130 -27.67 22.28 -27.35
CA GLY A 130 -27.91 21.96 -28.75
C GLY A 130 -26.67 22.06 -29.66
N LEU A 131 -25.48 22.13 -29.09
CA LEU A 131 -24.22 22.10 -29.85
C LEU A 131 -23.86 20.70 -30.37
N PHE A 132 -24.28 19.68 -29.65
CA PHE A 132 -24.02 18.29 -29.97
C PHE A 132 -25.31 17.55 -30.22
N ASP A 133 -25.31 16.64 -31.19
CA ASP A 133 -26.45 15.74 -31.44
C ASP A 133 -26.38 14.50 -30.51
N ALA A 134 -27.45 13.70 -30.55
CA ALA A 134 -27.55 12.49 -29.76
C ALA A 134 -26.44 11.45 -30.12
N ALA A 135 -25.96 11.45 -31.36
CA ALA A 135 -24.94 10.53 -31.81
C ALA A 135 -23.57 10.87 -31.15
N ILE A 136 -23.23 12.17 -31.09
CA ILE A 136 -22.00 12.66 -30.41
C ILE A 136 -22.09 12.39 -28.92
N PHE A 137 -23.24 12.65 -28.29
CA PHE A 137 -23.45 12.39 -26.86
C PHE A 137 -23.23 10.91 -26.51
N ASN A 138 -23.90 10.00 -27.23
CA ASN A 138 -23.75 8.57 -27.04
C ASN A 138 -22.32 8.09 -27.37
N GLY A 139 -21.73 8.62 -28.45
CA GLY A 139 -20.34 8.32 -28.82
C GLY A 139 -19.32 8.70 -27.78
N ALA A 140 -19.52 9.85 -27.11
CA ALA A 140 -18.66 10.30 -26.03
C ALA A 140 -18.74 9.39 -24.79
N ILE A 141 -19.92 8.88 -24.46
CA ILE A 141 -20.10 7.92 -23.36
C ILE A 141 -19.33 6.62 -23.66
N LEU A 142 -19.48 6.10 -24.88
CA LEU A 142 -18.76 4.90 -25.30
C LEU A 142 -17.23 5.13 -25.31
N MET A 143 -16.80 6.30 -25.75
CA MET A 143 -15.39 6.71 -25.68
C MET A 143 -14.88 6.72 -24.24
N ILE A 144 -15.62 7.25 -23.29
CA ILE A 144 -15.27 7.27 -21.87
C ILE A 144 -15.12 5.85 -21.33
N LEU A 145 -16.10 4.98 -21.61
CA LEU A 145 -16.07 3.57 -21.20
C LEU A 145 -14.81 2.87 -21.69
N VAL A 146 -14.52 2.99 -22.99
CA VAL A 146 -13.36 2.32 -23.61
C VAL A 146 -12.05 2.91 -23.09
N THR A 147 -11.94 4.24 -23.02
CA THR A 147 -10.70 4.87 -22.54
C THR A 147 -10.42 4.59 -21.06
N CYS A 148 -11.44 4.54 -20.20
CA CYS A 148 -11.26 4.17 -18.79
C CYS A 148 -10.84 2.71 -18.65
N THR A 149 -11.41 1.81 -19.44
CA THR A 149 -11.02 0.39 -19.45
C THR A 149 -9.57 0.21 -19.90
N VAL A 150 -9.19 0.82 -21.02
CA VAL A 150 -7.80 0.78 -21.54
C VAL A 150 -6.83 1.39 -20.52
N SER A 151 -7.19 2.54 -19.94
CA SER A 151 -6.41 3.22 -18.91
C SER A 151 -6.13 2.30 -17.71
N ALA A 152 -7.16 1.64 -17.18
CA ALA A 152 -7.02 0.75 -16.03
C ALA A 152 -6.01 -0.38 -16.28
N PHE A 153 -6.12 -1.07 -17.43
CA PHE A 153 -5.20 -2.16 -17.78
C PHE A 153 -3.76 -1.68 -18.01
N VAL A 154 -3.59 -0.59 -18.75
CA VAL A 154 -2.25 -0.09 -19.07
C VAL A 154 -1.55 0.47 -17.82
N THR A 155 -2.31 1.16 -16.96
CA THR A 155 -1.76 1.72 -15.71
C THR A 155 -1.36 0.59 -14.75
N GLU A 156 -2.19 -0.44 -14.60
CA GLU A 156 -1.90 -1.57 -13.72
C GLU A 156 -0.62 -2.31 -14.16
N GLU A 157 -0.49 -2.59 -15.46
CA GLU A 157 0.70 -3.28 -16.00
C GLU A 157 1.96 -2.41 -15.85
N ALA A 158 1.87 -1.11 -16.21
CA ALA A 158 3.00 -0.18 -16.07
C ALA A 158 3.41 0.01 -14.61
N ALA A 159 2.46 0.07 -13.67
CA ALA A 159 2.75 0.17 -12.24
C ALA A 159 3.50 -1.06 -11.72
N LYS A 160 3.07 -2.27 -12.11
CA LYS A 160 3.77 -3.52 -11.77
C LYS A 160 5.20 -3.54 -12.30
N GLU A 161 5.40 -3.17 -13.57
CA GLU A 161 6.73 -3.12 -14.18
C GLU A 161 7.64 -2.08 -13.52
N ILE A 162 7.11 -0.91 -13.11
CA ILE A 162 7.86 0.12 -12.40
C ILE A 162 8.25 -0.37 -11.01
N ALA A 163 7.31 -0.98 -10.28
CA ALA A 163 7.57 -1.53 -8.95
C ALA A 163 8.66 -2.60 -8.98
N LEU A 164 8.58 -3.54 -9.93
CA LEU A 164 9.61 -4.58 -10.10
C LEU A 164 10.95 -4.00 -10.58
N GLY A 165 10.94 -3.01 -11.47
CA GLY A 165 12.15 -2.33 -11.95
C GLY A 165 12.87 -1.51 -10.88
N ALA A 166 12.12 -0.88 -9.97
CA ALA A 166 12.70 -0.20 -8.82
C ALA A 166 13.45 -1.17 -7.87
N MET A 167 13.02 -2.44 -7.83
CA MET A 167 13.69 -3.49 -7.06
C MET A 167 14.98 -3.99 -7.71
N SER A 168 15.04 -3.99 -9.04
CA SER A 168 16.20 -4.49 -9.81
C SER A 168 17.33 -3.44 -9.95
N GLY A 169 17.24 -2.29 -9.31
CA GLY A 169 18.26 -1.23 -9.36
C GLY A 169 18.36 -0.47 -10.68
N GLU A 170 17.49 -0.73 -11.67
CA GLU A 170 17.49 -0.06 -12.97
C GLU A 170 16.94 1.37 -12.94
N GLY A 171 16.29 1.77 -11.86
CA GLY A 171 15.78 3.15 -11.64
C GLY A 171 16.65 3.85 -10.60
N GLY A 172 17.72 4.48 -11.03
CA GLY A 172 18.76 5.12 -10.24
C GLY A 172 18.31 6.05 -9.10
N ALA A 173 17.88 5.45 -8.03
CA ALA A 173 17.99 5.93 -6.67
C ALA A 173 18.15 4.69 -5.80
N SER A 174 19.36 4.19 -5.68
CA SER A 174 19.76 3.49 -4.48
C SER A 174 19.44 4.43 -3.33
N VAL A 175 18.37 4.14 -2.59
CA VAL A 175 18.20 4.76 -1.27
C VAL A 175 19.54 4.49 -0.57
N PRO A 176 20.26 5.51 -0.12
CA PRO A 176 21.54 5.27 0.52
C PRO A 176 21.31 4.29 1.65
N ASP A 177 22.14 3.25 1.71
CA ASP A 177 22.19 2.24 2.78
C ASP A 177 22.43 2.88 4.18
N ASP A 178 22.67 4.18 4.20
CA ASP A 178 22.94 5.03 5.37
C ASP A 178 21.74 5.24 6.30
N ALA A 179 20.53 4.81 5.96
CA ALA A 179 19.32 5.14 6.71
C ALA A 179 18.71 3.96 7.48
N GLU A 180 19.44 2.89 7.78
CA GLU A 180 18.91 1.77 8.59
C GLU A 180 18.88 2.08 10.09
N LYS A 181 18.08 3.06 10.52
CA LYS A 181 17.88 3.37 11.94
C LYS A 181 16.71 2.58 12.50
N ILE A 182 16.99 1.70 13.45
CA ILE A 182 15.98 0.90 14.15
C ILE A 182 15.61 1.59 15.46
N LEU A 183 14.33 1.86 15.67
CA LEU A 183 13.76 2.37 16.91
C LEU A 183 13.15 1.24 17.72
N ILE A 184 13.52 1.16 19.00
CA ILE A 184 13.00 0.17 19.94
C ILE A 184 12.31 0.91 21.09
N PRO A 185 10.98 1.04 21.07
CA PRO A 185 10.23 1.56 22.20
C PRO A 185 10.26 0.57 23.37
N ILE A 186 10.82 1.00 24.48
CA ILE A 186 11.00 0.19 25.68
C ILE A 186 10.09 0.71 26.78
N SER A 187 9.23 -0.15 27.32
CA SER A 187 8.33 0.20 28.42
C SER A 187 8.31 -0.84 29.54
N ASN A 188 8.70 -2.09 29.26
CA ASN A 188 8.68 -3.18 30.22
C ASN A 188 10.09 -3.76 30.38
N PRO A 189 10.70 -3.68 31.57
CA PRO A 189 12.03 -4.23 31.83
C PRO A 189 12.14 -5.74 31.52
N LEU A 190 11.08 -6.52 31.74
CA LEU A 190 11.09 -7.98 31.56
C LEU A 190 11.25 -8.42 30.09
N THR A 191 10.81 -7.61 29.15
CA THR A 191 10.88 -7.93 27.71
C THR A 191 11.99 -7.18 26.99
N THR A 192 12.65 -6.26 27.67
CA THR A 192 13.69 -5.39 27.10
C THR A 192 14.86 -6.17 26.53
N ASP A 193 15.37 -7.14 27.28
CA ASP A 193 16.55 -7.93 26.88
C ASP A 193 16.29 -8.73 25.62
N LEU A 194 15.12 -9.37 25.55
CA LEU A 194 14.73 -10.18 24.37
C LEU A 194 14.56 -9.31 23.12
N LEU A 195 13.96 -8.11 23.25
CA LEU A 195 13.77 -7.20 22.14
C LEU A 195 15.07 -6.58 21.64
N VAL A 196 15.93 -6.16 22.56
CA VAL A 196 17.23 -5.58 22.23
C VAL A 196 18.12 -6.63 21.53
N ASN A 197 18.15 -7.87 22.03
CA ASN A 197 18.88 -8.95 21.39
C ASN A 197 18.33 -9.27 19.99
N LEU A 198 17.00 -9.26 19.80
CA LEU A 198 16.39 -9.43 18.48
C LEU A 198 16.81 -8.29 17.53
N ALA A 199 16.79 -7.04 18.00
CA ALA A 199 17.22 -5.88 17.21
C ALA A 199 18.69 -5.95 16.80
N LEU A 200 19.57 -6.41 17.69
CA LEU A 200 20.99 -6.63 17.37
C LEU A 200 21.18 -7.65 16.23
N ILE A 201 20.42 -8.74 16.26
CA ILE A 201 20.44 -9.75 15.20
C ILE A 201 19.80 -9.24 13.89
N MET A 202 18.81 -8.36 13.99
CA MET A 202 18.20 -7.73 12.82
C MET A 202 19.16 -6.76 12.14
N LYS A 203 19.97 -6.03 12.89
CA LYS A 203 20.85 -5.00 12.37
C LYS A 203 21.91 -5.58 11.43
N ASN A 204 22.22 -4.84 10.37
CA ASN A 204 23.39 -5.18 9.53
C ASN A 204 24.67 -4.87 10.29
N PRO A 205 25.54 -5.87 10.60
CA PRO A 205 26.75 -5.65 11.38
C PRO A 205 27.78 -4.77 10.68
N ARG A 206 27.68 -4.61 9.35
CA ARG A 206 28.59 -3.75 8.57
C ARG A 206 28.28 -2.27 8.71
N LEU A 207 27.06 -1.92 9.14
CA LEU A 207 26.61 -0.53 9.27
C LEU A 207 26.81 -0.04 10.71
N LYS A 208 27.60 1.00 10.89
CA LYS A 208 27.81 1.66 12.20
C LYS A 208 26.70 2.65 12.57
N VAL A 209 25.45 2.32 12.26
CA VAL A 209 24.30 3.15 12.59
C VAL A 209 23.83 2.84 14.02
N PRO A 210 23.51 3.84 14.85
CA PRO A 210 23.09 3.60 16.23
C PRO A 210 21.70 2.93 16.29
N LEU A 211 21.51 2.05 17.29
CA LEU A 211 20.19 1.61 17.69
C LEU A 211 19.56 2.71 18.56
N CYS A 212 18.32 3.09 18.24
CA CYS A 212 17.59 4.10 18.98
C CYS A 212 16.67 3.44 20.02
N LEU A 213 16.95 3.66 21.29
CA LEU A 213 16.12 3.18 22.40
C LEU A 213 15.21 4.31 22.86
N LEU A 214 13.89 4.10 22.81
CA LEU A 214 12.91 5.13 23.19
C LEU A 214 12.12 4.69 24.42
N ASN A 215 12.01 5.56 25.39
CA ASN A 215 11.01 5.46 26.44
C ASN A 215 10.07 6.66 26.37
N VAL A 216 8.76 6.41 26.26
CA VAL A 216 7.73 7.45 26.23
C VAL A 216 7.05 7.51 27.59
N ILE A 217 7.13 8.66 28.25
CA ILE A 217 6.46 8.97 29.50
C ILE A 217 5.17 9.71 29.18
N ASN A 218 4.04 9.17 29.64
CA ASN A 218 2.74 9.82 29.41
C ASN A 218 2.64 11.10 30.25
N ASP A 219 2.24 12.21 29.64
CA ASP A 219 2.08 13.52 30.28
C ASP A 219 1.19 13.48 31.53
N ALA A 220 0.15 12.63 31.54
CA ALA A 220 -0.69 12.42 32.72
C ALA A 220 0.04 11.86 33.95
N ARG A 221 1.31 11.43 33.81
CA ARG A 221 2.18 10.90 34.86
C ARG A 221 3.44 11.75 35.08
N GLN A 222 3.47 12.95 34.55
CA GLN A 222 4.61 13.86 34.56
C GLN A 222 5.10 14.19 35.97
N ASP A 223 4.19 14.28 36.94
CA ASP A 223 4.50 14.58 38.34
C ASP A 223 4.94 13.37 39.18
N ASN A 224 5.14 12.19 38.56
CA ASN A 224 5.57 11.01 39.29
C ASN A 224 7.09 10.75 39.14
N PRO A 225 7.90 11.16 40.14
CA PRO A 225 9.36 10.99 40.10
C PRO A 225 9.81 9.54 39.99
N SER A 226 8.98 8.60 40.49
CA SER A 226 9.25 7.17 40.39
C SER A 226 9.15 6.65 38.95
N ALA A 227 8.17 7.14 38.14
CA ALA A 227 8.03 6.77 36.75
C ALA A 227 9.23 7.20 35.91
N ARG A 228 9.75 8.40 36.16
CA ARG A 228 10.95 8.91 35.50
C ARG A 228 12.18 8.07 35.83
N LYS A 229 12.39 7.75 37.10
CA LYS A 229 13.54 6.94 37.54
C LYS A 229 13.49 5.51 36.98
N ILE A 230 12.30 4.91 36.89
CA ILE A 230 12.10 3.59 36.26
C ILE A 230 12.46 3.68 34.77
N SER A 231 12.01 4.71 34.06
CA SER A 231 12.33 4.95 32.65
C SER A 231 13.84 5.08 32.43
N GLU A 232 14.52 5.91 33.19
CA GLU A 232 15.96 6.13 33.13
C GLU A 232 16.75 4.83 33.39
N ASN A 233 16.36 4.07 34.41
CA ASN A 233 16.97 2.78 34.72
C ASN A 233 16.78 1.74 33.63
N THR A 234 15.60 1.68 33.01
CA THR A 234 15.29 0.75 31.92
C THR A 234 16.09 1.08 30.66
N LEU A 235 16.20 2.38 30.31
CA LEU A 235 17.04 2.83 29.21
C LEU A 235 18.53 2.56 29.46
N LEU A 236 18.99 2.80 30.69
CA LEU A 236 20.39 2.54 31.08
C LEU A 236 20.71 1.04 31.01
N HIS A 237 19.80 0.17 31.46
CA HIS A 237 19.97 -1.27 31.35
C HIS A 237 20.05 -1.72 29.87
N ALA A 238 19.11 -1.29 29.05
CA ALA A 238 19.07 -1.60 27.62
C ALA A 238 20.31 -1.08 26.87
N SER A 239 20.79 0.13 27.20
CA SER A 239 21.99 0.69 26.58
C SER A 239 23.25 -0.11 26.90
N LYS A 240 23.35 -0.69 28.08
CA LYS A 240 24.47 -1.58 28.46
C LYS A 240 24.51 -2.83 27.60
N ILE A 241 23.34 -3.43 27.29
CA ILE A 241 23.26 -4.63 26.43
C ILE A 241 23.75 -4.29 25.02
N VAL A 242 23.27 -3.15 24.45
CA VAL A 242 23.68 -2.72 23.11
C VAL A 242 25.18 -2.40 23.04
N THR A 243 25.71 -1.70 24.06
CA THR A 243 27.12 -1.34 24.13
C THR A 243 28.00 -2.58 24.31
N ALA A 244 27.55 -3.59 25.07
CA ALA A 244 28.26 -4.86 25.23
C ALA A 244 28.39 -5.63 23.90
N ALA A 245 27.51 -5.37 22.93
CA ALA A 245 27.56 -5.92 21.58
C ALA A 245 28.34 -5.02 20.59
N ASP A 246 29.17 -4.11 21.07
CA ASP A 246 29.97 -3.16 20.26
C ASP A 246 29.11 -2.36 19.23
N THR A 247 27.88 -2.07 19.60
CA THR A 247 26.93 -1.35 18.75
C THR A 247 26.67 0.04 19.32
N PRO A 248 26.77 1.12 18.50
CA PRO A 248 26.43 2.45 18.97
C PRO A 248 24.93 2.51 19.32
N VAL A 249 24.61 3.27 20.40
CA VAL A 249 23.27 3.39 20.94
C VAL A 249 22.90 4.87 21.18
N GLU A 250 21.68 5.24 20.81
CA GLU A 250 21.07 6.51 21.13
C GLU A 250 19.88 6.27 22.06
N THR A 251 19.90 6.89 23.25
CA THR A 251 18.80 6.77 24.22
C THR A 251 17.93 8.02 24.18
N ILE A 252 16.63 7.85 24.06
CA ILE A 252 15.65 8.93 23.95
C ILE A 252 14.61 8.74 25.05
N SER A 253 14.44 9.74 25.90
CA SER A 253 13.33 9.84 26.86
C SER A 253 12.42 10.98 26.41
N ARG A 254 11.14 10.68 26.15
CA ARG A 254 10.18 11.65 25.60
C ARG A 254 8.91 11.71 26.42
N TYR A 255 8.42 12.91 26.64
CA TYR A 255 7.09 13.17 27.18
C TYR A 255 6.13 13.34 26.02
N ASP A 256 5.00 12.62 26.00
CA ASP A 256 4.00 12.78 24.99
C ASP A 256 2.60 12.37 25.50
N MET A 257 1.54 12.81 24.82
CA MET A 257 0.15 12.52 25.21
C MET A 257 -0.14 11.02 25.30
N ASN A 258 0.44 10.23 24.40
CA ASN A 258 0.39 8.78 24.42
C ASN A 258 1.63 8.15 23.76
N VAL A 259 1.83 6.86 24.03
CA VAL A 259 3.03 6.13 23.56
C VAL A 259 3.12 6.09 22.04
N ALA A 260 2.00 5.91 21.32
CA ALA A 260 2.01 5.83 19.85
C ALA A 260 2.37 7.17 19.21
N ALA A 261 1.85 8.29 19.75
CA ALA A 261 2.21 9.63 19.29
C ALA A 261 3.71 9.90 19.50
N GLY A 262 4.23 9.57 20.69
CA GLY A 262 5.66 9.72 20.98
C GLY A 262 6.56 8.92 20.03
N ILE A 263 6.16 7.71 19.66
CA ILE A 263 6.87 6.90 18.64
C ILE A 263 6.83 7.59 17.29
N ILE A 264 5.64 8.02 16.81
CA ILE A 264 5.45 8.68 15.50
C ILE A 264 6.28 9.98 15.43
N HIS A 265 6.24 10.81 16.45
CA HIS A 265 7.05 12.02 16.51
C HIS A 265 8.57 11.72 16.46
N THR A 266 9.01 10.67 17.17
CA THR A 266 10.42 10.26 17.15
C THR A 266 10.84 9.70 15.77
N ILE A 267 9.95 8.96 15.08
CA ILE A 267 10.19 8.48 13.71
C ILE A 267 10.51 9.67 12.79
N LYS A 268 9.70 10.74 12.86
CA LYS A 268 9.87 11.95 12.03
C LYS A 268 11.13 12.73 12.41
N GLU A 269 11.31 12.98 13.68
CA GLU A 269 12.42 13.81 14.20
C GLU A 269 13.79 13.19 13.93
N LYS A 270 13.91 11.87 14.10
CA LYS A 270 15.19 11.16 14.00
C LYS A 270 15.43 10.45 12.66
N GLY A 271 14.49 10.52 11.73
CA GLY A 271 14.57 9.83 10.45
C GLY A 271 14.65 8.31 10.61
N ILE A 272 13.78 7.74 11.46
CA ILE A 272 13.74 6.30 11.73
C ILE A 272 13.19 5.57 10.51
N SER A 273 13.83 4.48 10.14
CA SER A 273 13.41 3.64 9.00
C SER A 273 12.63 2.40 9.42
N GLU A 274 12.82 1.93 10.66
CA GLU A 274 12.23 0.69 11.17
C GLU A 274 11.89 0.81 12.64
N VAL A 275 10.77 0.19 13.04
CA VAL A 275 10.33 0.16 14.44
C VAL A 275 10.16 -1.28 14.90
N LEU A 276 10.79 -1.65 16.01
CA LEU A 276 10.62 -2.94 16.64
C LEU A 276 9.85 -2.79 17.95
N LEU A 277 8.58 -3.24 17.95
CA LEU A 277 7.69 -3.22 19.10
C LEU A 277 7.68 -4.57 19.82
N GLY A 278 7.74 -4.54 21.16
CA GLY A 278 7.40 -5.70 21.97
C GLY A 278 5.90 -5.84 22.14
N LEU A 279 5.39 -7.04 21.95
CA LEU A 279 4.00 -7.37 22.22
C LEU A 279 3.77 -7.42 23.73
N HIS A 280 2.81 -6.64 24.23
CA HIS A 280 2.45 -6.65 25.64
C HIS A 280 1.50 -7.82 25.92
N TYR A 281 1.93 -8.75 26.76
CA TYR A 281 1.08 -9.81 27.29
C TYR A 281 0.16 -9.23 28.38
N LYS A 282 -1.07 -8.89 28.04
CA LYS A 282 -2.15 -8.74 29.02
C LYS A 282 -3.01 -9.99 29.00
N ALA A 283 -3.20 -10.60 30.16
CA ALA A 283 -3.96 -11.83 30.34
C ALA A 283 -5.47 -11.72 30.05
N ASN A 284 -5.98 -10.59 29.56
CA ASN A 284 -7.40 -10.38 29.28
C ASN A 284 -7.68 -10.58 27.79
N ILE A 285 -8.53 -11.54 27.51
CA ILE A 285 -8.99 -12.03 26.20
C ILE A 285 -9.71 -10.94 25.35
N ALA A 286 -10.03 -9.80 25.91
CA ALA A 286 -10.78 -8.74 25.23
C ALA A 286 -9.93 -7.67 24.52
N ASP A 287 -8.62 -7.60 24.78
CA ASP A 287 -7.73 -6.67 24.08
C ASP A 287 -7.17 -7.35 22.83
N THR A 288 -7.31 -6.72 21.68
CA THR A 288 -6.70 -7.13 20.41
C THR A 288 -5.24 -7.53 20.63
N PHE A 289 -4.82 -8.68 20.10
CA PHE A 289 -3.46 -9.22 20.23
C PHE A 289 -2.36 -8.17 19.93
N LEU A 290 -2.59 -7.28 18.97
CA LEU A 290 -1.67 -6.20 18.63
C LEU A 290 -1.76 -5.00 19.58
N GLY A 291 -2.91 -4.81 20.23
CA GLY A 291 -3.17 -3.68 21.12
C GLY A 291 -3.37 -2.34 20.40
N ILE A 292 -4.14 -1.45 21.03
CA ILE A 292 -4.50 -0.12 20.49
C ILE A 292 -3.26 0.71 20.09
N LYS A 293 -2.15 0.55 20.81
CA LYS A 293 -0.90 1.30 20.54
C LYS A 293 -0.29 0.93 19.20
N ALA A 294 -0.25 -0.36 18.86
CA ALA A 294 0.28 -0.85 17.60
C ALA A 294 -0.63 -0.45 16.43
N GLU A 295 -1.94 -0.55 16.58
CA GLU A 295 -2.89 -0.07 15.56
C GLU A 295 -2.75 1.42 15.28
N THR A 296 -2.64 2.25 16.32
CA THR A 296 -2.44 3.70 16.17
C THR A 296 -1.13 4.00 15.45
N LEU A 297 -0.06 3.28 15.77
CA LEU A 297 1.23 3.42 15.11
C LEU A 297 1.14 3.01 13.62
N LEU A 298 0.50 1.89 13.31
CA LEU A 298 0.34 1.40 11.95
C LEU A 298 -0.48 2.36 11.07
N LYS A 299 -1.46 3.06 11.67
CA LYS A 299 -2.25 4.10 10.98
C LYS A 299 -1.47 5.43 10.82
N GLY A 300 -0.52 5.71 11.70
CA GLY A 300 0.21 6.97 11.73
C GLY A 300 1.62 6.94 11.11
N SER A 301 2.09 5.78 10.62
CA SER A 301 3.41 5.64 10.01
C SER A 301 3.42 4.65 8.86
N SER A 302 4.08 5.01 7.74
CA SER A 302 4.33 4.15 6.59
C SER A 302 5.57 3.28 6.73
N LYS A 303 6.40 3.53 7.75
CA LYS A 303 7.69 2.84 7.95
C LYS A 303 7.49 1.36 8.29
N MET A 304 8.55 0.57 8.10
CA MET A 304 8.53 -0.84 8.46
C MET A 304 8.35 -1.00 9.97
N VAL A 305 7.37 -1.81 10.38
CA VAL A 305 7.05 -2.10 11.80
C VAL A 305 7.11 -3.60 12.02
N LEU A 306 7.91 -4.01 12.98
CA LEU A 306 7.96 -5.39 13.47
C LEU A 306 7.35 -5.43 14.88
N ILE A 307 6.41 -6.33 15.09
CA ILE A 307 5.78 -6.55 16.38
C ILE A 307 6.20 -7.93 16.86
N ALA A 308 7.07 -7.98 17.86
CA ALA A 308 7.72 -9.20 18.31
C ALA A 308 7.18 -9.68 19.66
N LYS A 309 6.94 -10.97 19.75
CA LYS A 309 6.71 -11.73 20.98
C LYS A 309 7.78 -12.79 21.06
N MET A 310 8.75 -12.60 21.95
CA MET A 310 9.84 -13.55 22.17
C MET A 310 9.64 -14.26 23.49
N GLN A 311 9.78 -15.60 23.48
CA GLN A 311 9.72 -16.46 24.65
C GLN A 311 11.12 -16.92 25.08
N ILE A 312 12.02 -17.07 24.10
CA ILE A 312 13.40 -17.51 24.28
C ILE A 312 14.36 -16.46 23.75
N PRO A 313 15.62 -16.48 24.18
CA PRO A 313 16.66 -15.60 23.62
C PRO A 313 16.81 -15.81 22.11
N ALA A 314 16.99 -14.74 21.35
CA ALA A 314 17.02 -14.80 19.89
C ALA A 314 18.17 -15.65 19.33
N ASN A 315 19.29 -15.78 20.06
CA ASN A 315 20.41 -16.62 19.69
C ASN A 315 20.18 -18.14 19.83
N THR A 316 19.05 -18.56 20.42
CA THR A 316 18.66 -19.98 20.51
C THR A 316 17.71 -20.43 19.42
N ILE A 317 17.35 -19.53 18.50
CA ILE A 317 16.49 -19.83 17.36
C ILE A 317 17.24 -20.74 16.38
N THR A 318 16.63 -21.86 16.04
CA THR A 318 17.21 -22.87 15.12
C THR A 318 16.72 -22.72 13.69
N ARG A 319 15.54 -22.11 13.48
CA ARG A 319 14.89 -22.00 12.19
C ARG A 319 13.96 -20.78 12.13
N ILE A 320 13.88 -20.13 10.97
CA ILE A 320 12.88 -19.08 10.69
C ILE A 320 11.83 -19.68 9.78
N VAL A 321 10.58 -19.67 10.21
CA VAL A 321 9.41 -20.05 9.41
C VAL A 321 8.67 -18.79 9.04
N LEU A 322 8.57 -18.49 7.75
CA LEU A 322 8.05 -17.21 7.27
C LEU A 322 6.88 -17.40 6.31
N VAL A 323 5.76 -16.72 6.58
CA VAL A 323 4.56 -16.72 5.73
C VAL A 323 4.44 -15.37 5.04
N VAL A 324 4.26 -15.40 3.71
CA VAL A 324 4.21 -14.22 2.87
C VAL A 324 2.86 -14.15 2.15
N PRO A 325 2.15 -13.01 2.19
CA PRO A 325 0.93 -12.83 1.42
C PRO A 325 1.19 -12.75 -0.08
N GLU A 326 0.15 -13.01 -0.85
CA GLU A 326 0.19 -12.79 -2.30
C GLU A 326 0.46 -11.31 -2.62
N LYS A 327 1.20 -11.04 -3.71
CA LYS A 327 1.52 -9.68 -4.18
C LYS A 327 2.40 -8.86 -3.22
N ALA A 328 3.03 -9.50 -2.23
CA ALA A 328 3.99 -8.81 -1.35
C ALA A 328 5.16 -8.21 -2.11
N GLU A 329 5.51 -8.77 -3.27
CA GLU A 329 6.55 -8.27 -4.18
C GLU A 329 6.28 -6.88 -4.76
N TYR A 330 5.04 -6.40 -4.73
CA TYR A 330 4.69 -5.07 -5.22
C TYR A 330 4.70 -3.99 -4.11
N GLU A 331 4.99 -4.36 -2.87
CA GLU A 331 5.10 -3.41 -1.77
C GLU A 331 6.46 -2.68 -1.79
N THR A 332 6.46 -1.39 -1.49
CA THR A 332 7.67 -0.55 -1.50
C THR A 332 8.79 -1.11 -0.61
N GLY A 333 8.41 -1.68 0.54
CA GLY A 333 9.34 -2.26 1.52
C GLY A 333 9.77 -3.69 1.23
N PHE A 334 9.42 -4.30 0.09
CA PHE A 334 9.68 -5.71 -0.19
C PHE A 334 11.18 -6.06 -0.09
N ALA A 335 12.02 -5.38 -0.84
CA ALA A 335 13.46 -5.63 -0.84
C ALA A 335 14.07 -5.45 0.56
N LYS A 336 13.59 -4.46 1.32
CA LYS A 336 14.08 -4.13 2.66
C LYS A 336 13.81 -5.26 3.66
N TRP A 337 12.57 -5.76 3.74
CA TRP A 337 12.26 -6.83 4.68
C TRP A 337 12.87 -8.18 4.26
N VAL A 338 12.98 -8.48 2.96
CA VAL A 338 13.68 -9.69 2.49
C VAL A 338 15.14 -9.67 2.92
N ASN A 339 15.83 -8.54 2.70
CA ASN A 339 17.22 -8.37 3.14
C ASN A 339 17.33 -8.47 4.68
N ARG A 340 16.36 -7.94 5.42
CA ARG A 340 16.34 -8.00 6.89
C ARG A 340 16.25 -9.45 7.39
N ILE A 341 15.36 -10.25 6.81
CA ILE A 341 15.24 -11.68 7.14
C ILE A 341 16.51 -12.45 6.75
N ALA A 342 17.09 -12.14 5.59
CA ALA A 342 18.35 -12.75 5.17
C ALA A 342 19.50 -12.45 6.14
N ASN A 343 19.62 -11.19 6.60
CA ASN A 343 20.60 -10.81 7.60
C ASN A 343 20.40 -11.54 8.93
N MET A 344 19.16 -11.64 9.40
CA MET A 344 18.83 -12.40 10.62
C MET A 344 19.24 -13.87 10.49
N ALA A 345 18.86 -14.52 9.40
CA ALA A 345 19.21 -15.91 9.15
C ALA A 345 20.72 -16.15 9.05
N SER A 346 21.43 -15.21 8.42
CA SER A 346 22.90 -15.27 8.31
C SER A 346 23.59 -15.13 9.66
N GLN A 347 23.11 -14.19 10.51
CA GLN A 347 23.68 -13.99 11.86
C GLN A 347 23.40 -15.16 12.81
N LEU A 348 22.20 -15.75 12.71
CA LEU A 348 21.80 -16.92 13.47
C LEU A 348 22.41 -18.24 12.92
N GLY A 349 22.88 -18.24 11.68
CA GLY A 349 23.34 -19.45 11.00
C GLY A 349 22.22 -20.46 10.73
N CYS A 350 20.96 -20.02 10.81
CA CYS A 350 19.78 -20.87 10.71
C CYS A 350 19.22 -20.95 9.28
N ARG A 351 18.35 -21.93 9.01
CA ARG A 351 17.62 -22.03 7.75
C ARG A 351 16.34 -21.22 7.80
N VAL A 352 15.89 -20.76 6.62
CA VAL A 352 14.61 -20.05 6.46
C VAL A 352 13.69 -20.84 5.55
N ILE A 353 12.44 -21.04 5.96
CA ILE A 353 11.42 -21.66 5.13
C ILE A 353 10.38 -20.59 4.80
N PHE A 354 10.23 -20.31 3.52
CA PHE A 354 9.26 -19.33 3.00
C PHE A 354 8.01 -20.06 2.53
N TYR A 355 6.86 -19.68 3.06
CA TYR A 355 5.53 -20.13 2.63
C TYR A 355 4.81 -19.00 1.91
N GLY A 356 4.27 -19.25 0.72
CA GLY A 356 3.53 -18.28 -0.06
C GLY A 356 3.17 -18.76 -1.46
N GLN A 357 2.60 -17.88 -2.26
CA GLN A 357 2.28 -18.19 -3.66
C GLN A 357 3.54 -18.29 -4.52
N SER A 358 3.50 -19.15 -5.53
CA SER A 358 4.63 -19.44 -6.43
C SER A 358 5.23 -18.18 -7.06
N ALA A 359 4.41 -17.20 -7.48
CA ALA A 359 4.88 -15.95 -8.09
C ALA A 359 5.69 -15.10 -7.09
N THR A 360 5.17 -14.90 -5.89
CA THR A 360 5.83 -14.14 -4.82
C THR A 360 7.12 -14.82 -4.35
N LEU A 361 7.10 -16.17 -4.20
CA LEU A 361 8.28 -16.95 -3.82
C LEU A 361 9.41 -16.85 -4.86
N MET A 362 9.06 -16.81 -6.16
CA MET A 362 10.04 -16.63 -7.24
C MET A 362 10.74 -15.27 -7.13
N GLN A 363 10.01 -14.20 -6.79
CA GLN A 363 10.58 -12.87 -6.59
C GLN A 363 11.48 -12.81 -5.36
N ILE A 364 11.10 -13.47 -4.25
CA ILE A 364 11.96 -13.58 -3.07
C ILE A 364 13.26 -14.31 -3.42
N LYS A 365 13.17 -15.43 -4.14
CA LYS A 365 14.35 -16.19 -4.58
C LYS A 365 15.26 -15.34 -5.46
N GLY A 366 14.71 -14.61 -6.41
CA GLY A 366 15.46 -13.66 -7.26
C GLY A 366 16.21 -12.62 -6.40
N ARG A 367 15.51 -12.01 -5.44
CA ARG A 367 16.09 -10.99 -4.56
C ARG A 367 17.21 -11.52 -3.66
N LEU A 368 17.07 -12.74 -3.13
CA LEU A 368 18.13 -13.39 -2.34
C LEU A 368 19.37 -13.69 -3.16
N LEU A 369 19.21 -14.06 -4.43
CA LEU A 369 20.33 -14.27 -5.36
C LEU A 369 21.04 -12.95 -5.71
N GLU A 370 20.31 -11.89 -6.00
CA GLU A 370 20.86 -10.55 -6.27
C GLU A 370 21.68 -10.02 -5.08
N ALA A 371 21.17 -10.22 -3.87
CA ALA A 371 21.85 -9.80 -2.64
C ALA A 371 23.07 -10.67 -2.27
N ASN A 372 23.43 -11.68 -3.07
CA ASN A 372 24.48 -12.67 -2.75
C ASN A 372 24.36 -13.22 -1.31
N SER A 373 23.12 -13.40 -0.84
CA SER A 373 22.88 -13.89 0.51
C SER A 373 23.15 -15.38 0.59
N ASN A 374 24.17 -15.76 1.35
CA ASN A 374 24.54 -17.18 1.54
C ASN A 374 23.73 -17.81 2.68
N ILE A 375 22.39 -17.80 2.54
CA ILE A 375 21.46 -18.41 3.52
C ILE A 375 20.87 -19.71 2.98
N ARG A 376 20.53 -20.63 3.88
CA ARG A 376 19.80 -21.86 3.54
C ARG A 376 18.31 -21.54 3.47
N ALA A 377 17.79 -21.24 2.26
CA ALA A 377 16.40 -20.91 2.02
C ALA A 377 15.66 -22.09 1.37
N GLU A 378 14.52 -22.47 1.93
CA GLU A 378 13.56 -23.43 1.40
C GLU A 378 12.27 -22.70 1.03
N PHE A 379 11.60 -23.14 -0.05
CA PHE A 379 10.37 -22.49 -0.56
C PHE A 379 9.25 -23.52 -0.64
N GLN A 380 8.15 -23.26 0.07
CA GLN A 380 6.97 -24.10 0.14
C GLN A 380 5.76 -23.35 -0.40
N ILE A 381 5.06 -23.94 -1.36
CA ILE A 381 3.89 -23.31 -1.97
C ILE A 381 2.70 -23.39 -1.00
N MET A 382 2.08 -22.24 -0.76
CA MET A 382 0.85 -22.09 0.00
C MET A 382 -0.10 -21.19 -0.80
N ASP A 383 -1.12 -21.79 -1.40
CA ASP A 383 -1.99 -21.09 -2.34
C ASP A 383 -3.04 -20.20 -1.66
N LYS A 384 -3.47 -20.56 -0.45
CA LYS A 384 -4.50 -19.83 0.30
C LYS A 384 -3.96 -19.38 1.65
N TRP A 385 -4.28 -18.15 2.02
CA TRP A 385 -3.91 -17.62 3.33
C TRP A 385 -4.50 -18.43 4.50
N GLY A 386 -5.70 -19.02 4.32
CA GLY A 386 -6.34 -19.88 5.32
C GLY A 386 -5.54 -21.14 5.68
N ASP A 387 -4.62 -21.58 4.81
CA ASP A 387 -3.78 -22.76 5.03
C ASP A 387 -2.68 -22.54 6.10
N ILE A 388 -2.55 -21.31 6.60
CA ILE A 388 -1.67 -20.96 7.73
C ILE A 388 -1.95 -21.82 8.98
N LEU A 389 -3.17 -22.37 9.10
CA LEU A 389 -3.53 -23.33 10.16
C LEU A 389 -2.69 -24.60 10.12
N MET A 390 -2.24 -25.05 8.94
CA MET A 390 -1.40 -26.24 8.81
C MET A 390 -0.03 -26.05 9.48
N LEU A 391 0.41 -24.80 9.64
CA LEU A 391 1.69 -24.49 10.26
C LEU A 391 1.68 -24.68 11.78
N THR A 392 0.52 -24.85 12.41
CA THR A 392 0.44 -25.16 13.86
C THR A 392 1.15 -26.47 14.23
N GLY A 393 1.23 -27.43 13.31
CA GLY A 393 1.97 -28.68 13.48
C GLY A 393 3.42 -28.64 12.96
N VAL A 394 3.83 -27.55 12.31
CA VAL A 394 5.14 -27.40 11.66
C VAL A 394 6.07 -26.51 12.49
N VAL A 395 5.51 -25.45 13.09
CA VAL A 395 6.27 -24.48 13.89
C VAL A 395 6.58 -25.06 15.28
N LEU A 396 7.86 -25.16 15.61
CA LEU A 396 8.36 -25.65 16.88
C LEU A 396 8.61 -24.51 17.87
N ASP A 397 8.84 -24.84 19.14
CA ASP A 397 9.04 -23.85 20.21
C ASP A 397 10.37 -23.06 20.06
N ASP A 398 11.36 -23.66 19.40
CA ASP A 398 12.65 -23.05 19.09
C ASP A 398 12.72 -22.38 17.69
N ASP A 399 11.60 -22.31 16.98
CA ASP A 399 11.48 -21.58 15.73
C ASP A 399 11.13 -20.11 15.98
N LEU A 400 11.54 -19.24 15.03
CA LEU A 400 11.01 -17.90 14.88
C LEU A 400 9.92 -17.91 13.80
N PHE A 401 8.67 -17.77 14.21
CA PHE A 401 7.55 -17.68 13.29
C PHE A 401 7.34 -16.22 12.86
N VAL A 402 7.60 -15.93 11.59
CA VAL A 402 7.48 -14.59 11.01
C VAL A 402 6.29 -14.55 10.06
N ILE A 403 5.42 -13.57 10.25
CA ILE A 403 4.24 -13.37 9.40
C ILE A 403 4.34 -12.00 8.77
N VAL A 404 4.48 -11.96 7.45
CA VAL A 404 4.38 -10.72 6.70
C VAL A 404 2.91 -10.37 6.56
N SER A 405 2.53 -9.25 7.15
CA SER A 405 1.19 -8.68 7.08
C SER A 405 1.22 -7.39 6.27
N SER A 406 0.08 -6.76 6.09
CA SER A 406 0.02 -5.49 5.37
C SER A 406 -1.05 -4.57 5.95
N ARG A 407 -0.91 -3.26 5.68
CA ARG A 407 -1.87 -2.24 6.09
C ARG A 407 -3.10 -2.29 5.18
N PRO A 408 -4.29 -1.89 5.67
CA PRO A 408 -5.46 -1.68 4.81
C PRO A 408 -5.11 -0.78 3.62
N ALA A 409 -5.74 -1.03 2.47
CA ALA A 409 -5.52 -0.35 1.19
C ALA A 409 -4.17 -0.61 0.49
N SER A 410 -3.28 -1.43 1.04
CA SER A 410 -2.07 -1.86 0.34
C SER A 410 -2.34 -2.99 -0.66
N VAL A 411 -1.44 -3.20 -1.62
CA VAL A 411 -1.62 -4.18 -2.72
C VAL A 411 -1.67 -5.62 -2.21
N SER A 412 -0.91 -5.92 -1.16
CA SER A 412 -0.82 -7.25 -0.55
C SER A 412 -1.85 -7.48 0.58
N TYR A 413 -2.77 -6.53 0.81
CA TYR A 413 -3.74 -6.63 1.89
C TYR A 413 -4.70 -7.81 1.69
N ASN A 414 -4.89 -8.58 2.76
CA ASN A 414 -5.85 -9.66 2.85
C ASN A 414 -6.81 -9.40 4.02
N PRO A 415 -8.17 -9.45 3.83
CA PRO A 415 -9.13 -9.27 4.92
C PRO A 415 -8.95 -10.25 6.09
N ASP A 416 -8.36 -11.42 5.86
CA ASP A 416 -8.08 -12.38 6.93
C ASP A 416 -7.00 -11.89 7.92
N PHE A 417 -6.25 -10.82 7.57
CA PHE A 417 -5.33 -10.18 8.52
C PHE A 417 -6.03 -9.57 9.73
N GLU A 418 -7.29 -9.20 9.62
CA GLU A 418 -8.07 -8.75 10.77
C GLU A 418 -8.27 -9.85 11.83
N LYS A 419 -8.28 -11.12 11.39
CA LYS A 419 -8.41 -12.28 12.27
C LYS A 419 -7.07 -12.78 12.82
N LEU A 420 -5.95 -12.30 12.23
CA LEU A 420 -4.60 -12.72 12.59
C LEU A 420 -4.30 -12.61 14.10
N PRO A 421 -4.66 -11.50 14.78
CA PRO A 421 -4.43 -11.34 16.19
C PRO A 421 -5.08 -12.46 17.05
N SER A 422 -6.34 -12.77 16.80
CA SER A 422 -7.07 -13.82 17.53
C SER A 422 -6.53 -15.22 17.20
N PHE A 423 -6.13 -15.42 15.97
CA PHE A 423 -5.52 -16.65 15.50
C PHE A 423 -4.18 -16.93 16.19
N LEU A 424 -3.28 -15.95 16.23
CA LEU A 424 -1.97 -16.09 16.87
C LEU A 424 -2.07 -16.31 18.38
N SER A 425 -3.00 -15.61 19.04
CA SER A 425 -3.20 -15.80 20.48
C SER A 425 -3.73 -17.19 20.82
N ARG A 426 -4.53 -17.79 19.94
CA ARG A 426 -5.15 -19.10 20.17
C ARG A 426 -4.24 -20.28 19.86
N TYR A 427 -3.49 -20.20 18.76
CA TYR A 427 -2.77 -21.36 18.22
C TYR A 427 -1.25 -21.29 18.38
N PHE A 428 -0.68 -20.10 18.58
CA PHE A 428 0.77 -19.89 18.69
C PHE A 428 1.17 -19.14 19.97
N SER A 429 0.39 -19.34 21.04
CA SER A 429 0.64 -18.62 22.29
C SER A 429 2.00 -18.91 22.94
N GLY A 430 2.57 -20.10 22.71
CA GLY A 430 3.87 -20.55 23.21
C GLY A 430 5.06 -20.24 22.33
N ASN A 431 4.85 -19.82 21.07
CA ASN A 431 5.92 -19.67 20.09
C ASN A 431 6.53 -18.26 20.07
N ASN A 432 7.72 -18.16 19.49
CA ASN A 432 8.35 -16.88 19.18
C ASN A 432 7.76 -16.35 17.88
N ILE A 433 7.14 -15.17 17.93
CA ILE A 433 6.37 -14.61 16.82
C ILE A 433 6.88 -13.22 16.48
N VAL A 434 7.00 -12.94 15.20
CA VAL A 434 7.18 -11.59 14.66
C VAL A 434 6.12 -11.34 13.59
N VAL A 435 5.29 -10.34 13.79
CA VAL A 435 4.40 -9.83 12.75
C VAL A 435 5.09 -8.62 12.11
N LEU A 436 5.39 -8.76 10.82
CA LEU A 436 6.13 -7.77 10.05
C LEU A 436 5.17 -7.03 9.13
N TYR A 437 5.08 -5.72 9.31
CA TYR A 437 4.42 -4.79 8.39
C TYR A 437 5.48 -4.10 7.55
N PRO A 438 5.54 -4.35 6.23
CA PRO A 438 6.51 -3.70 5.35
C PRO A 438 6.39 -2.18 5.36
N GLU A 439 7.41 -1.48 4.88
CA GLU A 439 7.26 -0.09 4.48
C GLU A 439 6.30 -0.05 3.29
N GLN A 440 5.23 0.71 3.42
CA GLN A 440 4.14 0.78 2.47
C GLN A 440 3.75 2.24 2.26
N PHE A 441 3.20 2.54 1.07
CA PHE A 441 2.89 3.90 0.65
C PHE A 441 4.15 4.78 0.59
N GLY A 442 4.11 5.87 -0.15
CA GLY A 442 5.22 6.79 -0.30
C GLY A 442 5.49 7.65 0.94
N GLU A 443 5.91 8.88 0.75
CA GLU A 443 6.17 9.81 1.84
C GLU A 443 4.92 10.10 2.68
N GLU A 444 5.10 10.39 3.95
CA GLU A 444 4.08 10.46 5.01
C GLU A 444 2.87 11.38 4.76
N GLY A 445 2.90 12.23 3.72
CA GLY A 445 1.78 13.08 3.33
C GLY A 445 0.58 12.34 2.72
N GLU A 446 0.78 11.11 2.25
CA GLU A 446 -0.27 10.34 1.55
C GLU A 446 -1.09 9.40 2.45
N LEU A 447 -0.64 9.13 3.67
CA LEU A 447 -1.32 8.21 4.60
C LEU A 447 -2.72 8.66 5.04
N THR A 448 -3.04 9.94 4.93
CA THR A 448 -4.35 10.49 5.29
C THR A 448 -5.46 10.17 4.30
N PHE A 449 -5.11 9.73 3.08
CA PHE A 449 -6.08 9.38 2.03
C PHE A 449 -6.56 7.93 2.09
N PHE A 450 -5.89 7.06 2.86
CA PHE A 450 -6.17 5.62 2.89
C PHE A 450 -7.23 5.18 3.91
N SER A 451 -7.86 6.10 4.60
CA SER A 451 -9.04 5.81 5.43
C SER A 451 -10.36 5.81 4.64
N ASP A 452 -10.31 5.78 3.30
CA ASP A 452 -11.50 5.73 2.45
C ASP A 452 -12.15 4.33 2.52
N PRO A 453 -13.39 4.21 3.05
CA PRO A 453 -14.13 2.94 3.08
C PRO A 453 -14.40 2.36 1.68
N LEU A 454 -14.32 3.17 0.61
CA LEU A 454 -14.53 2.73 -0.77
C LEU A 454 -13.32 1.98 -1.35
N ALA A 455 -12.12 2.15 -0.80
CA ALA A 455 -10.93 1.39 -1.20
C ALA A 455 -11.04 -0.12 -0.86
N ILE A 456 -11.91 -0.50 0.06
CA ILE A 456 -12.17 -1.89 0.46
C ILE A 456 -12.83 -2.71 -0.67
N ASN A 457 -13.55 -2.06 -1.60
CA ASN A 457 -14.25 -2.73 -2.70
C ASN A 457 -13.36 -3.07 -3.92
N VAL A 458 -12.09 -2.67 -3.95
CA VAL A 458 -11.19 -2.93 -5.08
C VAL A 458 -10.95 -4.44 -5.29
N ARG A 459 -11.06 -5.24 -4.23
CA ARG A 459 -10.82 -6.69 -4.32
C ARG A 459 -11.95 -7.48 -4.99
N GLN A 460 -13.21 -7.11 -4.79
CA GLN A 460 -14.33 -7.73 -5.51
C GLN A 460 -14.28 -7.43 -7.01
N ASN A 461 -13.78 -6.27 -7.39
CA ASN A 461 -13.59 -5.91 -8.80
C ASN A 461 -12.44 -6.69 -9.46
N HIS A 462 -11.44 -7.15 -8.71
CA HIS A 462 -10.30 -7.88 -9.28
C HIS A 462 -10.67 -9.29 -9.74
N GLU A 463 -11.52 -10.01 -9.01
CA GLU A 463 -12.06 -11.30 -9.46
C GLU A 463 -12.98 -11.12 -10.67
N PHE A 464 -13.82 -10.08 -10.67
CA PHE A 464 -14.68 -9.73 -11.78
C PHE A 464 -13.87 -9.38 -13.05
N ILE A 465 -12.82 -8.56 -12.91
CA ILE A 465 -11.91 -8.18 -14.01
C ILE A 465 -11.14 -9.40 -14.54
N THR A 466 -10.71 -10.29 -13.66
CA THR A 466 -10.01 -11.53 -14.05
C THR A 466 -10.95 -12.47 -14.80
N HIS A 467 -12.20 -12.58 -14.37
CA HIS A 467 -13.23 -13.33 -15.08
C HIS A 467 -13.55 -12.73 -16.45
N ILE A 468 -13.69 -11.42 -16.57
CA ILE A 468 -13.89 -10.73 -17.86
C ILE A 468 -12.70 -10.95 -18.78
N ARG A 469 -11.46 -10.83 -18.29
CA ARG A 469 -10.23 -11.04 -19.07
C ARG A 469 -10.16 -12.48 -19.61
N ASN A 470 -10.48 -13.45 -18.79
CA ASN A 470 -10.49 -14.86 -19.19
C ASN A 470 -11.64 -15.15 -20.17
N TYR A 471 -12.79 -14.51 -19.99
CA TYR A 471 -13.94 -14.62 -20.90
C TYR A 471 -13.61 -14.00 -22.27
N LEU A 472 -13.02 -12.80 -22.29
CA LEU A 472 -12.59 -12.15 -23.52
C LEU A 472 -11.49 -12.95 -24.24
N ARG A 473 -10.49 -13.49 -23.51
CA ARG A 473 -9.49 -14.38 -24.09
C ARG A 473 -10.13 -15.63 -24.72
N SER A 474 -11.10 -16.24 -24.07
CA SER A 474 -11.81 -17.40 -24.60
C SER A 474 -12.67 -17.07 -25.83
N PHE A 475 -13.25 -15.87 -25.84
CA PHE A 475 -14.07 -15.38 -26.94
C PHE A 475 -13.22 -15.07 -28.17
N PHE A 476 -12.10 -14.38 -28.03
CA PHE A 476 -11.16 -14.11 -29.12
C PHE A 476 -10.46 -15.39 -29.64
N SER A 477 -10.15 -16.34 -28.76
CA SER A 477 -9.57 -17.61 -29.19
C SER A 477 -10.56 -18.47 -29.99
N ARG A 478 -11.83 -18.48 -29.61
CA ARG A 478 -12.89 -19.20 -30.39
C ARG A 478 -13.20 -18.54 -31.74
N GLY A 479 -13.17 -17.21 -31.82
CA GLY A 479 -13.36 -16.48 -33.08
C GLY A 479 -12.24 -16.72 -34.09
N PHE A 480 -11.00 -16.92 -33.63
CA PHE A 480 -9.87 -17.20 -34.51
C PHE A 480 -9.85 -18.63 -35.06
N PHE A 481 -10.40 -19.58 -34.31
CA PHE A 481 -10.50 -20.99 -34.79
C PHE A 481 -11.61 -21.22 -35.78
N LEU A 482 -12.71 -20.47 -35.76
CA LEU A 482 -13.79 -20.59 -36.72
C LEU A 482 -13.42 -20.03 -38.10
N LYS A 483 -12.50 -19.08 -38.19
CA LYS A 483 -12.03 -18.52 -39.47
C LYS A 483 -11.01 -19.41 -40.21
N LYS A 484 -10.39 -20.39 -39.51
CA LYS A 484 -9.42 -21.32 -40.09
C LYS A 484 -10.05 -22.60 -40.64
N ARG A 485 -11.32 -22.86 -40.31
CA ARG A 485 -12.01 -24.10 -40.73
C ARG A 485 -12.75 -23.97 -42.07
N ASN A 486 -12.94 -22.76 -42.60
CA ASN A 486 -13.63 -22.51 -43.88
C ASN A 486 -12.68 -22.27 -45.08
N LYS A 487 -11.37 -22.58 -44.99
CA LYS A 487 -10.41 -22.44 -46.09
C LYS A 487 -9.78 -23.77 -46.55
N LYS A 488 -10.43 -24.91 -46.21
CA LYS A 488 -9.99 -26.23 -46.73
C LYS A 488 -11.16 -27.05 -47.24
N THR A 489 -11.97 -26.47 -48.12
CA THR A 489 -12.83 -27.22 -49.03
C THR A 489 -13.22 -26.25 -50.16
N ILE A 490 -12.40 -26.22 -51.18
CA ILE A 490 -12.67 -26.12 -52.63
C ILE A 490 -11.33 -26.37 -53.30
#